data_41d907c56e5c3013dfdb07ee3648de33
#
_entry.id   41d907c56e5c3013dfdb07ee3648de33
#
_cell.length_a   1.000
_cell.length_b   1.000
_cell.length_c   1.000
_cell.angle_alpha   90.00
_cell.angle_beta   90.00
_cell.angle_gamma   90.00
#
_symmetry.space_group_name_H-M   'P 1'
#
loop_
_entity.id
_entity.type
_entity.pdbx_description
1 polymer ?
#
loop_
_entity_poly.entity_id
_entity_poly.type
_entity_poly.pdbx_seq_one_letter_code
_entity_poly.pdbx_strand_id
1 'polypeptide(L)'
;MRIDPLLAALLALGACAPRTADPAFTALQERGASAMGVDQYTSTHRFDDLPDGGRIELQRNVDDAEGIATIRAHLQGIAAAFARGDFATPAMVHMREVPGTAVMRARSAAIRYEYRSLPRGGEVRITTADPEALRAVHAFLAFQRTDHRAPGHTAH
;
A
#
# COMPACT_ATOMS: atom_id res chain seq x y z
N MET A 1 10.90 -37.24 -62.40
CA MET A 1 11.24 -37.61 -61.02
C MET A 1 11.21 -36.29 -60.24
N ARG A 2 10.13 -36.03 -59.51
CA ARG A 2 9.93 -34.79 -58.73
C ARG A 2 10.21 -35.11 -57.26
N ILE A 3 11.11 -34.39 -56.67
CA ILE A 3 11.48 -34.50 -55.25
C ILE A 3 10.81 -33.34 -54.54
N ASP A 4 9.81 -33.65 -53.68
CA ASP A 4 9.16 -32.68 -52.79
C ASP A 4 10.06 -32.41 -51.54
N PRO A 5 10.31 -31.15 -51.15
CA PRO A 5 10.97 -30.84 -49.91
C PRO A 5 9.96 -30.82 -48.76
N LEU A 6 10.08 -31.74 -47.85
CA LEU A 6 9.37 -31.70 -46.57
C LEU A 6 9.81 -30.49 -45.72
N LEU A 7 8.88 -29.59 -45.52
CA LEU A 7 9.04 -28.42 -44.65
C LEU A 7 8.85 -28.83 -43.18
N ALA A 8 9.93 -29.00 -42.46
CA ALA A 8 9.88 -29.28 -41.02
C ALA A 8 9.60 -27.97 -40.25
N ALA A 9 8.37 -27.83 -39.74
CA ALA A 9 8.01 -26.74 -38.84
C ALA A 9 8.50 -27.07 -37.44
N LEU A 10 9.55 -26.35 -36.98
CA LEU A 10 9.98 -26.33 -35.58
C LEU A 10 8.99 -25.52 -34.77
N LEU A 11 8.14 -26.16 -33.96
CA LEU A 11 7.38 -25.48 -32.90
C LEU A 11 8.34 -25.16 -31.75
N ALA A 12 8.71 -23.90 -31.61
CA ALA A 12 9.39 -23.40 -30.44
C ALA A 12 8.38 -23.32 -29.29
N LEU A 13 8.39 -24.30 -28.40
CA LEU A 13 7.73 -24.21 -27.08
C LEU A 13 8.45 -23.18 -26.26
N GLY A 14 7.90 -21.95 -26.18
CA GLY A 14 8.33 -20.93 -25.25
C GLY A 14 8.09 -21.39 -23.83
N ALA A 15 9.14 -21.87 -23.14
CA ALA A 15 9.09 -22.16 -21.73
C ALA A 15 8.86 -20.85 -20.98
N CYS A 16 7.66 -20.65 -20.42
CA CYS A 16 7.42 -19.63 -19.39
C CYS A 16 8.27 -19.98 -18.18
N ALA A 17 9.41 -19.32 -18.01
CA ALA A 17 10.19 -19.41 -16.78
C ALA A 17 9.30 -18.94 -15.61
N PRO A 18 9.23 -19.67 -14.48
CA PRO A 18 8.52 -19.20 -13.32
C PRO A 18 9.11 -17.85 -12.89
N ARG A 19 8.25 -16.82 -12.72
CA ARG A 19 8.70 -15.56 -12.13
C ARG A 19 9.21 -15.85 -10.73
N THR A 20 10.50 -15.71 -10.52
CA THR A 20 11.08 -15.77 -9.18
C THR A 20 10.45 -14.65 -8.36
N ALA A 21 9.93 -14.98 -7.16
CA ALA A 21 9.41 -13.99 -6.22
C ALA A 21 10.51 -12.97 -5.95
N ASP A 22 10.15 -11.69 -5.96
CA ASP A 22 11.06 -10.60 -5.62
C ASP A 22 11.35 -10.63 -4.11
N PRO A 23 12.57 -10.96 -3.67
CA PRO A 23 12.88 -11.15 -2.25
C PRO A 23 12.67 -9.87 -1.43
N ALA A 24 12.92 -8.70 -2.02
CA ALA A 24 12.74 -7.42 -1.34
C ALA A 24 11.26 -7.14 -1.09
N PHE A 25 10.41 -7.45 -2.07
CA PHE A 25 8.95 -7.32 -1.90
C PHE A 25 8.40 -8.35 -0.90
N THR A 26 8.88 -9.58 -0.92
CA THR A 26 8.49 -10.61 0.07
C THR A 26 8.83 -10.15 1.49
N ALA A 27 10.04 -9.66 1.73
CA ALA A 27 10.46 -9.16 3.03
C ALA A 27 9.64 -7.92 3.48
N LEU A 28 9.24 -7.04 2.55
CA LEU A 28 8.32 -5.93 2.84
C LEU A 28 6.96 -6.46 3.32
N GLN A 29 6.41 -7.45 2.62
CA GLN A 29 5.11 -8.05 2.95
C GLN A 29 5.13 -8.73 4.33
N GLU A 30 6.22 -9.41 4.68
CA GLU A 30 6.41 -10.04 6.00
C GLU A 30 6.46 -9.00 7.13
N ARG A 31 7.20 -7.89 6.94
CA ARG A 31 7.23 -6.79 7.92
C ARG A 31 5.88 -6.10 8.03
N GLY A 32 5.20 -5.91 6.92
CA GLY A 32 3.84 -5.37 6.89
C GLY A 32 2.86 -6.27 7.64
N ALA A 33 2.88 -7.58 7.40
CA ALA A 33 2.05 -8.54 8.11
C ALA A 33 2.33 -8.52 9.62
N SER A 34 3.61 -8.44 10.01
CA SER A 34 4.00 -8.32 11.43
C SER A 34 3.47 -7.01 12.06
N ALA A 35 3.51 -5.90 11.33
CA ALA A 35 3.03 -4.59 11.82
C ALA A 35 1.51 -4.53 11.95
N MET A 36 0.77 -5.18 11.03
CA MET A 36 -0.70 -5.12 10.97
C MET A 36 -1.40 -6.26 11.72
N GLY A 37 -0.69 -7.36 11.97
CA GLY A 37 -1.28 -8.57 12.55
C GLY A 37 -2.14 -9.40 11.59
N VAL A 38 -2.12 -9.10 10.28
CA VAL A 38 -2.81 -9.86 9.22
C VAL A 38 -1.91 -10.05 8.01
N ASP A 39 -2.15 -11.16 7.29
CA ASP A 39 -1.46 -11.45 6.05
C ASP A 39 -1.89 -10.45 4.95
N GLN A 40 -0.91 -9.77 4.35
CA GLN A 40 -1.13 -8.79 3.29
C GLN A 40 -1.66 -9.38 2.00
N TYR A 41 -1.36 -10.64 1.69
CA TYR A 41 -1.88 -11.33 0.49
C TYR A 41 -3.38 -11.65 0.58
N THR A 42 -3.93 -11.66 1.80
CA THR A 42 -5.36 -11.87 2.07
C THR A 42 -6.12 -10.59 2.36
N SER A 43 -5.49 -9.45 2.13
CA SER A 43 -6.02 -8.09 2.33
C SER A 43 -5.71 -7.21 1.13
N THR A 44 -6.50 -6.17 0.92
CA THR A 44 -6.29 -5.19 -0.14
C THR A 44 -6.00 -3.83 0.47
N HIS A 45 -4.81 -3.26 0.14
CA HIS A 45 -4.44 -1.88 0.44
C HIS A 45 -4.81 -0.96 -0.69
N ARG A 46 -5.23 0.27 -0.35
CA ARG A 46 -5.38 1.37 -1.29
C ARG A 46 -4.82 2.65 -0.67
N PHE A 47 -4.16 3.45 -1.49
CA PHE A 47 -3.57 4.72 -1.11
C PHE A 47 -3.99 5.76 -2.15
N ASP A 48 -4.99 6.54 -1.88
CA ASP A 48 -5.58 7.47 -2.84
C ASP A 48 -5.20 8.92 -2.52
N ASP A 49 -4.71 9.65 -3.52
CA ASP A 49 -4.54 11.10 -3.44
C ASP A 49 -5.91 11.76 -3.60
N LEU A 50 -6.22 12.74 -2.75
CA LEU A 50 -7.45 13.51 -2.80
C LEU A 50 -7.11 15.01 -2.82
N PRO A 51 -7.95 15.88 -3.40
CA PRO A 51 -7.65 17.30 -3.56
C PRO A 51 -7.33 18.03 -2.26
N ASP A 52 -7.83 17.53 -1.13
CA ASP A 52 -7.68 18.09 0.22
C ASP A 52 -6.85 17.21 1.16
N GLY A 53 -6.12 16.22 0.63
CA GLY A 53 -5.33 15.29 1.42
C GLY A 53 -5.20 13.92 0.80
N GLY A 54 -5.73 12.88 1.45
CA GLY A 54 -5.68 11.53 0.93
C GLY A 54 -6.41 10.51 1.78
N ARG A 55 -6.25 9.23 1.39
CA ARG A 55 -6.88 8.10 2.06
C ARG A 55 -5.96 6.89 2.07
N ILE A 56 -5.87 6.24 3.21
CA ILE A 56 -5.31 4.90 3.36
C ILE A 56 -6.48 3.97 3.66
N GLU A 57 -6.70 2.97 2.83
CA GLU A 57 -7.75 1.96 3.04
C GLU A 57 -7.11 0.58 3.13
N LEU A 58 -7.62 -0.24 4.03
CA LEU A 58 -7.27 -1.64 4.18
C LEU A 58 -8.50 -2.47 4.49
N GLN A 59 -8.74 -3.49 3.68
CA GLN A 59 -9.85 -4.41 3.86
C GLN A 59 -9.41 -5.87 3.62
N ARG A 60 -10.03 -6.80 4.36
CA ARG A 60 -9.90 -8.24 4.07
C ARG A 60 -10.56 -8.57 2.74
N ASN A 61 -9.99 -9.54 2.00
CA ASN A 61 -10.55 -9.99 0.72
C ASN A 61 -11.82 -10.84 0.89
N VAL A 62 -12.00 -11.41 2.09
CA VAL A 62 -13.15 -12.24 2.48
C VAL A 62 -13.69 -11.80 3.84
N ASP A 63 -14.87 -12.25 4.21
CA ASP A 63 -15.42 -12.03 5.54
C ASP A 63 -14.64 -12.89 6.55
N ASP A 64 -13.95 -12.21 7.45
CA ASP A 64 -13.09 -12.75 8.49
C ASP A 64 -13.16 -11.82 9.69
N ALA A 65 -14.01 -12.14 10.65
CA ALA A 65 -14.32 -11.25 11.77
C ALA A 65 -13.07 -10.89 12.61
N GLU A 66 -12.15 -11.84 12.82
CA GLU A 66 -10.93 -11.61 13.59
C GLU A 66 -9.96 -10.72 12.82
N GLY A 67 -9.68 -11.02 11.56
CA GLY A 67 -8.81 -10.20 10.71
C GLY A 67 -9.38 -8.80 10.48
N ILE A 68 -10.72 -8.66 10.34
CA ILE A 68 -11.40 -7.36 10.23
C ILE A 68 -11.19 -6.55 11.52
N ALA A 69 -11.37 -7.16 12.69
CA ALA A 69 -11.15 -6.48 13.98
C ALA A 69 -9.69 -6.04 14.14
N THR A 70 -8.74 -6.89 13.75
CA THR A 70 -7.30 -6.59 13.78
C THR A 70 -6.95 -5.40 12.88
N ILE A 71 -7.45 -5.38 11.63
CA ILE A 71 -7.25 -4.25 10.71
C ILE A 71 -7.82 -2.95 11.28
N ARG A 72 -9.01 -3.00 11.85
CA ARG A 72 -9.66 -1.82 12.45
C ARG A 72 -8.84 -1.26 13.60
N ALA A 73 -8.38 -2.11 14.50
CA ALA A 73 -7.51 -1.71 15.61
C ALA A 73 -6.18 -1.10 15.11
N HIS A 74 -5.56 -1.73 14.10
CA HIS A 74 -4.33 -1.20 13.48
C HIS A 74 -4.55 0.19 12.89
N LEU A 75 -5.59 0.41 12.08
CA LEU A 75 -5.83 1.71 11.43
C LEU A 75 -6.22 2.81 12.44
N GLN A 76 -6.92 2.47 13.52
CA GLN A 76 -7.15 3.40 14.64
C GLN A 76 -5.82 3.82 15.28
N GLY A 77 -4.91 2.86 15.51
CA GLY A 77 -3.56 3.11 16.01
C GLY A 77 -2.74 4.00 15.08
N ILE A 78 -2.80 3.74 13.77
CA ILE A 78 -2.13 4.54 12.74
C ILE A 78 -2.67 5.98 12.73
N ALA A 79 -3.98 6.19 12.74
CA ALA A 79 -4.58 7.53 12.78
C ALA A 79 -4.11 8.31 14.01
N ALA A 80 -4.11 7.66 15.18
CA ALA A 80 -3.66 8.27 16.43
C ALA A 80 -2.14 8.56 16.44
N ALA A 81 -1.31 7.66 15.90
CA ALA A 81 0.14 7.85 15.81
C ALA A 81 0.48 9.02 14.87
N PHE A 82 -0.09 9.05 13.67
CA PHE A 82 0.13 10.09 12.67
C PHE A 82 -0.32 11.48 13.17
N ALA A 83 -1.42 11.54 13.91
CA ALA A 83 -1.89 12.79 14.53
C ALA A 83 -0.86 13.38 15.52
N ARG A 84 -0.01 12.54 16.11
CA ARG A 84 1.09 12.97 16.98
C ARG A 84 2.41 13.18 16.23
N GLY A 85 2.42 13.04 14.90
CA GLY A 85 3.64 13.09 14.09
C GLY A 85 4.53 11.85 14.21
N ASP A 86 3.99 10.73 14.68
CA ASP A 86 4.70 9.46 14.80
C ASP A 86 4.50 8.61 13.55
N PHE A 87 5.57 8.43 12.81
CA PHE A 87 5.66 7.63 11.59
C PHE A 87 6.61 6.43 11.74
N ALA A 88 6.79 5.93 12.96
CA ALA A 88 7.68 4.80 13.23
C ALA A 88 7.22 3.52 12.51
N THR A 89 5.91 3.26 12.46
CA THR A 89 5.36 2.07 11.79
C THR A 89 5.72 2.01 10.31
N PRO A 90 5.42 3.01 9.45
CA PRO A 90 5.85 2.96 8.06
C PRO A 90 7.38 2.95 7.91
N ALA A 91 8.13 3.67 8.73
CA ALA A 91 9.59 3.62 8.69
C ALA A 91 10.15 2.21 8.96
N MET A 92 9.58 1.48 9.92
CA MET A 92 9.94 0.09 10.25
C MET A 92 9.57 -0.86 9.11
N VAL A 93 8.37 -0.77 8.55
CA VAL A 93 7.91 -1.64 7.45
C VAL A 93 8.81 -1.46 6.22
N HIS A 94 9.16 -0.23 5.86
CA HIS A 94 9.98 0.09 4.69
C HIS A 94 11.48 0.10 4.95
N MET A 95 11.92 -0.09 6.22
CA MET A 95 13.32 -0.05 6.65
C MET A 95 14.04 1.25 6.23
N ARG A 96 13.31 2.35 6.18
CA ARG A 96 13.80 3.68 5.78
C ARG A 96 12.82 4.78 6.17
N GLU A 97 13.28 6.02 6.18
CA GLU A 97 12.37 7.15 6.24
C GLU A 97 11.52 7.21 4.96
N VAL A 98 10.20 7.30 5.15
CA VAL A 98 9.26 7.33 4.04
C VAL A 98 9.10 8.77 3.53
N PRO A 99 9.10 9.00 2.21
CA PRO A 99 8.91 10.32 1.63
C PRO A 99 7.69 11.05 2.21
N GLY A 100 7.84 12.33 2.49
CA GLY A 100 6.77 13.18 3.04
C GLY A 100 6.67 13.17 4.57
N THR A 101 7.11 12.11 5.27
CA THR A 101 6.89 11.98 6.72
C THR A 101 7.58 13.05 7.56
N ALA A 102 8.74 13.56 7.14
CA ALA A 102 9.43 14.64 7.83
C ALA A 102 8.57 15.94 7.84
N VAL A 103 7.99 16.30 6.70
CA VAL A 103 7.10 17.47 6.58
C VAL A 103 5.78 17.21 7.32
N MET A 104 5.17 16.02 7.16
CA MET A 104 3.93 15.66 7.87
C MET A 104 4.13 15.73 9.40
N ARG A 105 5.29 15.32 9.91
CA ARG A 105 5.64 15.47 11.34
C ARG A 105 5.76 16.93 11.75
N ALA A 106 6.51 17.73 10.98
CA ALA A 106 6.72 19.14 11.27
C ALA A 106 5.41 19.95 11.19
N ARG A 107 4.46 19.51 10.38
CA ARG A 107 3.15 20.16 10.14
C ARG A 107 1.98 19.41 10.79
N SER A 108 2.23 18.55 11.78
CA SER A 108 1.20 17.66 12.37
C SER A 108 -0.04 18.41 12.84
N ALA A 109 0.12 19.63 13.39
CA ALA A 109 -1.02 20.47 13.82
C ALA A 109 -1.92 20.95 12.67
N ALA A 110 -1.42 20.95 11.41
CA ALA A 110 -2.17 21.37 10.23
C ALA A 110 -2.82 20.18 9.48
N ILE A 111 -2.59 18.95 9.94
CA ILE A 111 -3.10 17.74 9.30
C ILE A 111 -4.06 17.03 10.24
N ARG A 112 -5.24 16.67 9.73
CA ARG A 112 -6.22 15.84 10.45
C ARG A 112 -6.18 14.42 9.91
N TYR A 113 -6.22 13.45 10.82
CA TYR A 113 -6.32 12.03 10.55
C TYR A 113 -7.58 11.47 11.20
N GLU A 114 -8.47 10.92 10.41
CA GLU A 114 -9.77 10.42 10.86
C GLU A 114 -9.94 8.96 10.46
N TYR A 115 -10.08 8.08 11.43
CA TYR A 115 -10.41 6.69 11.19
C TYR A 115 -11.90 6.55 10.85
N ARG A 116 -12.21 5.71 9.85
CA ARG A 116 -13.57 5.29 9.50
C ARG A 116 -13.62 3.78 9.31
N SER A 117 -14.68 3.17 9.85
CA SER A 117 -14.93 1.74 9.66
C SER A 117 -15.48 1.47 8.26
N LEU A 118 -14.99 0.40 7.63
CA LEU A 118 -15.50 -0.14 6.37
C LEU A 118 -16.00 -1.56 6.57
N PRO A 119 -16.80 -2.14 5.66
CA PRO A 119 -17.41 -3.46 5.83
C PRO A 119 -16.41 -4.54 6.25
N ARG A 120 -15.25 -4.64 5.56
CA ARG A 120 -14.22 -5.65 5.85
C ARG A 120 -12.91 -5.07 6.36
N GLY A 121 -12.94 -3.90 7.00
CA GLY A 121 -11.75 -3.23 7.52
C GLY A 121 -12.02 -1.79 7.92
N GLY A 122 -11.20 -0.88 7.40
CA GLY A 122 -11.32 0.55 7.68
C GLY A 122 -10.50 1.42 6.74
N GLU A 123 -10.59 2.72 6.94
CA GLU A 123 -9.78 3.72 6.30
C GLU A 123 -9.25 4.76 7.29
N VAL A 124 -8.14 5.40 6.95
CA VAL A 124 -7.68 6.65 7.54
C VAL A 124 -7.83 7.74 6.50
N ARG A 125 -8.74 8.68 6.72
CA ARG A 125 -8.92 9.89 5.93
C ARG A 125 -7.94 10.94 6.43
N ILE A 126 -7.16 11.53 5.52
CA ILE A 126 -6.15 12.54 5.79
C ILE A 126 -6.64 13.84 5.14
N THR A 127 -6.73 14.94 5.91
CA THR A 127 -7.13 16.24 5.39
C THR A 127 -6.20 17.36 5.87
N THR A 128 -5.95 18.33 4.99
CA THR A 128 -5.18 19.52 5.33
C THR A 128 -5.53 20.68 4.39
N ALA A 129 -5.47 21.90 4.91
CA ALA A 129 -5.52 23.12 4.10
C ALA A 129 -4.12 23.71 3.84
N ASP A 130 -3.07 23.14 4.43
CA ASP A 130 -1.68 23.56 4.25
C ASP A 130 -1.13 22.98 2.94
N PRO A 131 -0.73 23.80 1.95
CA PRO A 131 -0.25 23.31 0.66
C PRO A 131 1.04 22.50 0.74
N GLU A 132 1.91 22.76 1.74
CA GLU A 132 3.14 21.98 1.91
C GLU A 132 2.84 20.63 2.54
N ALA A 133 1.97 20.57 3.53
CA ALA A 133 1.46 19.33 4.09
C ALA A 133 0.73 18.48 3.04
N LEU A 134 -0.08 19.10 2.17
CA LEU A 134 -0.78 18.39 1.09
C LEU A 134 0.21 17.70 0.13
N ARG A 135 1.24 18.40 -0.31
CA ARG A 135 2.29 17.81 -1.15
C ARG A 135 3.01 16.66 -0.44
N ALA A 136 3.27 16.80 0.85
CA ALA A 136 3.90 15.76 1.65
C ALA A 136 3.02 14.50 1.80
N VAL A 137 1.71 14.68 2.03
CA VAL A 137 0.72 13.59 2.07
C VAL A 137 0.69 12.86 0.72
N HIS A 138 0.64 13.57 -0.41
CA HIS A 138 0.66 12.95 -1.73
C HIS A 138 1.98 12.19 -2.00
N ALA A 139 3.13 12.76 -1.61
CA ALA A 139 4.42 12.06 -1.73
C ALA A 139 4.45 10.77 -0.90
N PHE A 140 3.92 10.81 0.32
CA PHE A 140 3.77 9.65 1.19
C PHE A 140 2.89 8.56 0.54
N LEU A 141 1.70 8.92 0.08
CA LEU A 141 0.75 7.98 -0.53
C LEU A 141 1.27 7.38 -1.84
N ALA A 142 1.93 8.19 -2.69
CA ALA A 142 2.55 7.72 -3.93
C ALA A 142 3.66 6.70 -3.67
N PHE A 143 4.49 6.93 -2.65
CA PHE A 143 5.50 5.98 -2.22
C PHE A 143 4.86 4.67 -1.74
N GLN A 144 3.84 4.75 -0.88
CA GLN A 144 3.13 3.57 -0.36
C GLN A 144 2.52 2.74 -1.51
N ARG A 145 1.86 3.38 -2.49
CA ARG A 145 1.31 2.68 -3.67
C ARG A 145 2.38 1.91 -4.42
N THR A 146 3.51 2.56 -4.67
CA THR A 146 4.61 1.98 -5.45
C THR A 146 5.24 0.80 -4.72
N ASP A 147 5.58 1.00 -3.45
CA ASP A 147 6.34 0.01 -2.68
C ASP A 147 5.47 -1.22 -2.34
N HIS A 148 4.21 -1.01 -1.99
CA HIS A 148 3.23 -2.09 -1.76
C HIS A 148 2.62 -2.67 -3.05
N ARG A 149 2.95 -2.14 -4.24
CA ARG A 149 2.33 -2.53 -5.53
C ARG A 149 0.80 -2.49 -5.46
N ALA A 150 0.27 -1.53 -4.71
CA ALA A 150 -1.13 -1.41 -4.41
C ALA A 150 -1.89 -0.70 -5.55
N PRO A 151 -3.15 -1.07 -5.83
CA PRO A 151 -4.01 -0.29 -6.71
C PRO A 151 -4.28 1.08 -6.08
N GLY A 152 -4.33 2.14 -6.89
CA GLY A 152 -4.65 3.48 -6.44
C GLY A 152 -5.28 4.30 -7.54
N HIS A 153 -6.07 5.31 -7.16
CA HIS A 153 -6.52 6.35 -8.07
C HIS A 153 -5.75 7.63 -7.75
N THR A 154 -5.07 8.18 -8.76
CA THR A 154 -4.70 9.59 -8.74
C THR A 154 -5.92 10.37 -9.21
N ALA A 155 -6.43 11.29 -8.41
CA ALA A 155 -7.44 12.23 -8.86
C ALA A 155 -6.82 13.10 -9.99
N HIS A 156 -7.37 13.00 -11.19
CA HIS A 156 -7.06 13.87 -12.31
C HIS A 156 -7.82 15.18 -12.18
#